data_a05d895526fda2ea05472c68040f7b94
#
_entry.id   a05d895526fda2ea05472c68040f7b94
#
_cell.length_a   1.000
_cell.length_b   1.000
_cell.length_c   1.000
_cell.angle_alpha   90.00
_cell.angle_beta   90.00
_cell.angle_gamma   90.00
#
_symmetry.space_group_name_H-M   'P 1'
#
loop_
_entity.id
_entity.type
_entity.pdbx_description
1 polymer ?
#
loop_
_entity_poly.entity_id
_entity_poly.type
_entity_poly.pdbx_seq_one_letter_code
_entity_poly.pdbx_strand_id
1 'polypeptide(L)'
;EISLGLVGSEMCIRDRAVLDAADAAFAIVRPGIRFRELHAEAMRVLVDRLDGWGLLPVSAEVALSDEGQHHRRWMPHGTSHHLGLDVHDCAQAKRELYLDGVLEPGMVFTIEPGLYFKEEDLAVPEEYRGIGVRIEDDILVTEDGAENLSAVLPRTPDEIEAWMARLQA
;
A
#
# COMPACT_ATOMS: atom_id res chain seq x y z
N GLU A 1 -11.63 11.11 -18.90
CA GLU A 1 -12.53 11.91 -18.03
C GLU A 1 -12.43 11.32 -16.63
N ILE A 2 -11.70 12.01 -15.72
CA ILE A 2 -11.76 11.68 -14.29
C ILE A 2 -13.11 12.20 -13.84
N SER A 3 -14.02 11.29 -13.50
CA SER A 3 -15.36 11.65 -13.02
C SER A 3 -15.22 12.36 -11.67
N LEU A 4 -15.39 13.68 -11.67
CA LEU A 4 -15.47 14.54 -10.46
C LEU A 4 -16.69 14.24 -9.56
N GLY A 5 -17.46 13.19 -9.88
CA GLY A 5 -18.67 12.79 -9.15
C GLY A 5 -18.47 11.77 -8.03
N LEU A 6 -17.24 11.33 -7.76
CA LEU A 6 -16.94 10.28 -6.79
C LEU A 6 -16.26 10.80 -5.50
N VAL A 7 -16.32 12.09 -5.25
CA VAL A 7 -15.89 12.67 -3.97
C VAL A 7 -17.04 12.52 -2.97
N GLY A 8 -17.19 11.31 -2.45
CA GLY A 8 -18.13 10.98 -1.39
C GLY A 8 -17.41 10.31 -0.24
N SER A 9 -18.02 10.30 0.95
CA SER A 9 -17.48 9.74 2.19
C SER A 9 -16.89 8.33 2.06
N GLU A 10 -17.34 7.53 1.10
CA GLU A 10 -16.91 6.15 0.90
C GLU A 10 -15.59 6.00 0.13
N MET A 11 -15.28 6.89 -0.81
CA MET A 11 -13.96 6.93 -1.46
C MET A 11 -12.89 7.35 -0.46
N CYS A 12 -13.16 8.34 0.39
CA CYS A 12 -12.28 8.78 1.45
C CYS A 12 -11.94 7.67 2.46
N ILE A 13 -12.87 6.74 2.73
CA ILE A 13 -12.64 5.62 3.65
C ILE A 13 -11.58 4.65 3.10
N ARG A 14 -11.63 4.36 1.79
CA ARG A 14 -10.68 3.43 1.13
C ARG A 14 -9.32 4.06 0.93
N ASP A 15 -9.28 5.32 0.47
CA ASP A 15 -8.06 6.09 0.33
C ASP A 15 -7.33 6.17 1.67
N ARG A 16 -8.09 6.41 2.74
CA ARG A 16 -7.56 6.42 4.11
C ARG A 16 -7.03 5.06 4.56
N ALA A 17 -7.70 3.96 4.20
CA ALA A 17 -7.20 2.62 4.52
C ALA A 17 -5.87 2.30 3.84
N VAL A 18 -5.71 2.70 2.58
CA VAL A 18 -4.45 2.54 1.84
C VAL A 18 -3.37 3.47 2.38
N LEU A 19 -3.73 4.72 2.73
CA LEU A 19 -2.81 5.66 3.37
C LEU A 19 -2.35 5.16 4.74
N ASP A 20 -3.27 4.69 5.58
CA ASP A 20 -2.94 4.10 6.89
C ASP A 20 -2.00 2.89 6.74
N ALA A 21 -2.19 2.06 5.71
CA ALA A 21 -1.30 0.93 5.43
C ALA A 21 0.09 1.38 4.97
N ALA A 22 0.18 2.43 4.14
CA ALA A 22 1.45 3.01 3.72
C ALA A 22 2.19 3.62 4.93
N ASP A 23 1.48 4.38 5.77
CA ASP A 23 2.05 5.01 6.97
C ASP A 23 2.52 3.97 7.99
N ALA A 24 1.77 2.88 8.20
CA ALA A 24 2.16 1.80 9.08
C ALA A 24 3.42 1.08 8.58
N ALA A 25 3.51 0.78 7.28
CA ALA A 25 4.69 0.19 6.69
C ALA A 25 5.91 1.13 6.80
N PHE A 26 5.74 2.43 6.54
CA PHE A 26 6.80 3.42 6.71
C PHE A 26 7.27 3.54 8.16
N ALA A 27 6.37 3.51 9.12
CA ALA A 27 6.67 3.68 10.55
C ALA A 27 7.62 2.60 11.11
N ILE A 28 7.67 1.41 10.50
CA ILE A 28 8.57 0.34 10.93
C ILE A 28 9.93 0.35 10.23
N VAL A 29 10.10 1.19 9.18
CA VAL A 29 11.36 1.22 8.40
C VAL A 29 12.52 1.65 9.27
N ARG A 30 13.52 0.79 9.35
CA ARG A 30 14.82 1.06 9.99
C ARG A 30 15.84 0.00 9.57
N PRO A 31 17.13 0.26 9.70
CA PRO A 31 18.14 -0.80 9.56
C PRO A 31 17.84 -2.00 10.47
N GLY A 32 18.09 -3.19 9.97
CA GLY A 32 17.99 -4.43 10.73
C GLY A 32 16.67 -5.18 10.61
N ILE A 33 15.58 -4.58 10.10
CA ILE A 33 14.35 -5.32 9.79
C ILE A 33 14.47 -6.04 8.45
N ARG A 34 13.65 -7.06 8.23
CA ARG A 34 13.60 -7.75 6.94
C ARG A 34 12.66 -7.04 5.99
N PHE A 35 13.03 -6.98 4.71
CA PHE A 35 12.24 -6.31 3.67
C PHE A 35 10.77 -6.78 3.63
N ARG A 36 10.52 -8.08 3.78
CA ARG A 36 9.15 -8.63 3.80
C ARG A 36 8.27 -8.14 4.95
N GLU A 37 8.84 -7.61 6.03
CA GLU A 37 8.07 -7.11 7.17
C GLU A 37 7.25 -5.89 6.80
N LEU A 38 7.71 -5.10 5.81
CA LEU A 38 6.96 -3.97 5.26
C LEU A 38 5.63 -4.41 4.68
N HIS A 39 5.66 -5.47 3.85
CA HIS A 39 4.43 -6.05 3.29
C HIS A 39 3.52 -6.63 4.38
N ALA A 40 4.08 -7.34 5.34
CA ALA A 40 3.29 -7.93 6.41
C ALA A 40 2.55 -6.85 7.22
N GLU A 41 3.21 -5.74 7.54
CA GLU A 41 2.59 -4.64 8.29
C GLU A 41 1.50 -3.93 7.47
N ALA A 42 1.75 -3.61 6.20
CA ALA A 42 0.72 -3.05 5.33
C ALA A 42 -0.51 -3.95 5.22
N MET A 43 -0.29 -5.27 5.04
CA MET A 43 -1.40 -6.24 4.94
C MET A 43 -2.17 -6.37 6.25
N ARG A 44 -1.52 -6.26 7.40
CA ARG A 44 -2.19 -6.25 8.70
C ARG A 44 -3.23 -5.12 8.75
N VAL A 45 -2.86 -3.91 8.36
CA VAL A 45 -3.78 -2.76 8.33
C VAL A 45 -4.91 -2.96 7.33
N LEU A 46 -4.60 -3.38 6.09
CA LEU A 46 -5.61 -3.60 5.06
C LEU A 46 -6.60 -4.71 5.45
N VAL A 47 -6.11 -5.80 6.03
CA VAL A 47 -6.97 -6.91 6.48
C VAL A 47 -7.90 -6.46 7.62
N ASP A 48 -7.41 -5.68 8.59
CA ASP A 48 -8.25 -5.11 9.64
C ASP A 48 -9.38 -4.23 9.06
N ARG A 49 -9.09 -3.46 8.02
CA ARG A 49 -10.10 -2.64 7.32
C ARG A 49 -11.10 -3.49 6.55
N LEU A 50 -10.63 -4.49 5.80
CA LEU A 50 -11.48 -5.42 5.04
C LEU A 50 -12.40 -6.23 5.95
N ASP A 51 -11.90 -6.65 7.12
CA ASP A 51 -12.70 -7.33 8.15
C ASP A 51 -13.78 -6.40 8.72
N GLY A 52 -13.39 -5.17 9.10
CA GLY A 52 -14.31 -4.15 9.58
C GLY A 52 -15.41 -3.76 8.59
N TRP A 53 -15.17 -3.91 7.29
CA TRP A 53 -16.18 -3.73 6.22
C TRP A 53 -16.99 -4.99 5.93
N GLY A 54 -16.70 -6.13 6.60
CA GLY A 54 -17.39 -7.40 6.39
C GLY A 54 -17.09 -8.05 5.03
N LEU A 55 -15.97 -7.71 4.39
CA LEU A 55 -15.59 -8.25 3.07
C LEU A 55 -14.85 -9.58 3.17
N LEU A 56 -14.20 -9.88 4.30
CA LEU A 56 -13.45 -11.12 4.46
C LEU A 56 -14.41 -12.31 4.66
N PRO A 57 -14.21 -13.42 3.93
CA PRO A 57 -14.99 -14.65 4.12
C PRO A 57 -14.52 -15.48 5.33
N VAL A 58 -13.43 -15.07 5.98
CA VAL A 58 -12.75 -15.75 7.09
C VAL A 58 -12.28 -14.70 8.10
N SER A 59 -11.81 -15.12 9.29
CA SER A 59 -11.23 -14.19 10.25
C SER A 59 -9.96 -13.50 9.71
N ALA A 60 -9.64 -12.32 10.24
CA ALA A 60 -8.43 -11.58 9.90
C ALA A 60 -7.15 -12.44 10.09
N GLU A 61 -7.08 -13.24 11.15
CA GLU A 61 -5.97 -14.17 11.41
C GLU A 61 -5.80 -15.18 10.27
N VAL A 62 -6.89 -15.83 9.84
CA VAL A 62 -6.86 -16.78 8.70
C VAL A 62 -6.52 -16.06 7.41
N ALA A 63 -7.06 -14.85 7.19
CA ALA A 63 -6.78 -14.06 5.98
C ALA A 63 -5.31 -13.66 5.85
N LEU A 64 -4.58 -13.52 6.97
CA LEU A 64 -3.14 -13.20 7.01
C LEU A 64 -2.24 -14.43 7.03
N SER A 65 -2.78 -15.63 7.26
CA SER A 65 -1.97 -16.85 7.31
C SER A 65 -1.35 -17.19 5.94
N ASP A 66 -0.26 -17.94 5.94
CA ASP A 66 0.44 -18.36 4.71
C ASP A 66 -0.46 -19.18 3.76
N GLU A 67 -1.37 -19.97 4.30
CA GLU A 67 -2.34 -20.78 3.54
C GLU A 67 -3.57 -19.97 3.13
N GLY A 68 -3.97 -18.97 3.93
CA GLY A 68 -5.18 -18.18 3.71
C GLY A 68 -5.00 -17.12 2.64
N GLN A 69 -4.21 -16.11 2.92
CA GLN A 69 -3.89 -14.96 2.06
C GLN A 69 -5.11 -14.37 1.32
N HIS A 70 -6.28 -14.33 1.97
CA HIS A 70 -7.53 -13.89 1.35
C HIS A 70 -7.50 -12.42 0.91
N HIS A 71 -6.66 -11.58 1.53
CA HIS A 71 -6.41 -10.20 1.14
C HIS A 71 -5.90 -10.06 -0.30
N ARG A 72 -5.21 -11.08 -0.86
CA ARG A 72 -4.67 -11.05 -2.22
C ARG A 72 -5.74 -10.93 -3.31
N ARG A 73 -7.01 -11.14 -2.98
CA ARG A 73 -8.11 -10.86 -3.90
C ARG A 73 -8.14 -9.38 -4.28
N TRP A 74 -7.84 -8.49 -3.33
CA TRP A 74 -7.93 -7.05 -3.50
C TRP A 74 -6.58 -6.32 -3.43
N MET A 75 -5.52 -7.01 -2.98
CA MET A 75 -4.14 -6.54 -2.99
C MET A 75 -3.24 -7.63 -3.61
N PRO A 76 -3.17 -7.74 -4.96
CA PRO A 76 -2.56 -8.87 -5.65
C PRO A 76 -1.04 -8.79 -5.79
N HIS A 77 -0.40 -7.67 -5.44
CA HIS A 77 1.03 -7.43 -5.61
C HIS A 77 1.77 -7.25 -4.27
N GLY A 78 3.08 -7.13 -4.30
CA GLY A 78 3.90 -6.75 -3.15
C GLY A 78 3.70 -5.29 -2.79
N THR A 79 3.91 -4.94 -1.51
CA THR A 79 3.84 -3.54 -1.05
C THR A 79 5.06 -2.74 -1.46
N SER A 80 6.19 -3.40 -1.78
CA SER A 80 7.48 -2.74 -1.95
C SER A 80 8.34 -3.45 -2.97
N HIS A 81 9.16 -2.70 -3.69
CA HIS A 81 10.27 -3.20 -4.48
C HIS A 81 11.48 -2.26 -4.35
N HIS A 82 12.69 -2.81 -4.50
CA HIS A 82 13.89 -1.98 -4.54
C HIS A 82 13.93 -1.12 -5.78
N LEU A 83 14.48 0.08 -5.63
CA LEU A 83 14.80 1.03 -6.70
C LEU A 83 16.32 1.08 -6.87
N GLY A 84 16.78 1.12 -8.12
CA GLY A 84 18.20 1.18 -8.43
C GLY A 84 18.42 1.51 -9.91
N LEU A 85 19.23 0.70 -10.59
CA LEU A 85 19.41 0.84 -12.05
C LEU A 85 18.11 0.55 -12.80
N ASP A 86 17.30 -0.34 -12.28
CA ASP A 86 15.96 -0.64 -12.79
C ASP A 86 14.89 -0.17 -11.81
N VAL A 87 13.67 0.11 -12.31
CA VAL A 87 12.49 0.44 -11.49
C VAL A 87 12.19 -0.70 -10.51
N HIS A 88 12.14 -1.94 -11.01
CA HIS A 88 12.06 -3.15 -10.19
C HIS A 88 13.46 -3.76 -10.06
N ASP A 89 14.33 -3.09 -9.30
CA ASP A 89 15.73 -3.47 -9.21
C ASP A 89 15.89 -4.79 -8.44
N CYS A 90 16.90 -5.57 -8.86
CA CYS A 90 17.21 -6.89 -8.26
C CYS A 90 16.04 -7.89 -8.25
N ALA A 91 15.00 -7.71 -9.05
CA ALA A 91 13.79 -8.55 -9.07
C ALA A 91 14.05 -10.05 -9.35
N GLN A 92 15.20 -10.39 -9.95
CA GLN A 92 15.64 -11.76 -10.21
C GLN A 92 16.50 -12.35 -9.08
N ALA A 93 16.75 -11.59 -8.02
CA ALA A 93 17.50 -12.09 -6.88
C ALA A 93 16.74 -13.23 -6.16
N LYS A 94 17.51 -14.11 -5.51
CA LYS A 94 16.91 -15.18 -4.71
C LYS A 94 16.09 -14.59 -3.57
N ARG A 95 14.99 -15.26 -3.21
CA ARG A 95 14.08 -14.85 -2.15
C ARG A 95 14.81 -14.51 -0.84
N GLU A 96 15.80 -15.31 -0.46
CA GLU A 96 16.58 -15.13 0.77
C GLU A 96 17.39 -13.83 0.77
N LEU A 97 17.77 -13.35 -0.42
CA LEU A 97 18.49 -12.09 -0.59
C LEU A 97 17.57 -10.88 -0.78
N TYR A 98 16.40 -11.09 -1.32
CA TYR A 98 15.42 -10.05 -1.62
C TYR A 98 14.43 -9.88 -0.47
N LEU A 99 13.46 -10.80 -0.34
CA LEU A 99 12.37 -10.69 0.64
C LEU A 99 12.86 -10.89 2.08
N ASP A 100 13.78 -11.81 2.30
CA ASP A 100 14.36 -12.09 3.61
C ASP A 100 15.62 -11.26 3.89
N GLY A 101 16.04 -10.44 2.92
CA GLY A 101 17.14 -9.48 3.07
C GLY A 101 16.86 -8.48 4.18
N VAL A 102 17.92 -8.12 4.90
CA VAL A 102 17.84 -7.14 5.98
C VAL A 102 18.05 -5.75 5.38
N LEU A 103 17.26 -4.78 5.80
CA LEU A 103 17.42 -3.39 5.38
C LEU A 103 18.70 -2.81 5.96
N GLU A 104 19.48 -2.14 5.10
CA GLU A 104 20.72 -1.46 5.43
C GLU A 104 20.63 0.03 5.01
N PRO A 105 21.36 0.93 5.69
CA PRO A 105 21.45 2.33 5.30
C PRO A 105 21.89 2.49 3.83
N GLY A 106 21.26 3.41 3.11
CA GLY A 106 21.50 3.67 1.68
C GLY A 106 20.62 2.86 0.74
N MET A 107 19.84 1.86 1.21
CA MET A 107 18.86 1.18 0.38
C MET A 107 17.70 2.12 0.07
N VAL A 108 17.23 2.05 -1.19
CA VAL A 108 16.05 2.79 -1.67
C VAL A 108 15.02 1.81 -2.20
N PHE A 109 13.75 2.00 -1.83
CA PHE A 109 12.65 1.14 -2.25
C PHE A 109 11.31 1.89 -2.18
N THR A 110 10.27 1.31 -2.80
CA THR A 110 8.91 1.85 -2.74
C THR A 110 8.13 1.32 -1.53
N ILE A 111 7.17 2.11 -1.05
CA ILE A 111 6.04 1.63 -0.24
C ILE A 111 4.77 1.99 -1.01
N GLU A 112 4.08 0.99 -1.55
CA GLU A 112 2.98 1.16 -2.49
C GLU A 112 1.80 0.21 -2.25
N PRO A 113 1.23 0.16 -1.03
CA PRO A 113 0.03 -0.64 -0.80
C PRO A 113 -1.13 -0.14 -1.66
N GLY A 114 -2.06 -1.05 -1.99
CA GLY A 114 -3.25 -0.70 -2.74
C GLY A 114 -4.43 -1.58 -2.42
N LEU A 115 -5.63 -1.13 -2.79
CA LEU A 115 -6.87 -1.91 -2.80
C LEU A 115 -7.54 -1.76 -4.16
N TYR A 116 -7.91 -2.89 -4.76
CA TYR A 116 -8.47 -2.93 -6.11
C TYR A 116 -9.74 -3.78 -6.11
N PHE A 117 -10.89 -3.13 -6.15
CA PHE A 117 -12.19 -3.78 -6.25
C PHE A 117 -12.63 -3.82 -7.71
N LYS A 118 -12.49 -4.99 -8.33
CA LYS A 118 -12.86 -5.16 -9.75
C LYS A 118 -14.37 -4.96 -9.94
N GLU A 119 -14.75 -4.45 -11.10
CA GLU A 119 -16.16 -4.19 -11.44
C GLU A 119 -17.00 -5.45 -11.40
N GLU A 120 -16.45 -6.60 -11.83
CA GLU A 120 -17.12 -7.90 -11.85
C GLU A 120 -17.03 -8.68 -10.54
N ASP A 121 -16.43 -8.13 -9.48
CA ASP A 121 -16.30 -8.82 -8.20
C ASP A 121 -17.59 -8.78 -7.39
N LEU A 122 -18.41 -9.85 -7.50
CA LEU A 122 -19.68 -9.99 -6.81
C LEU A 122 -19.56 -10.21 -5.28
N ALA A 123 -18.36 -10.43 -4.75
CA ALA A 123 -18.11 -10.51 -3.31
C ALA A 123 -17.94 -9.12 -2.65
N VAL A 124 -17.95 -8.07 -3.47
CA VAL A 124 -17.82 -6.68 -3.02
C VAL A 124 -19.14 -5.96 -3.27
N PRO A 125 -19.65 -5.13 -2.34
CA PRO A 125 -20.81 -4.26 -2.56
C PRO A 125 -20.69 -3.46 -3.86
N GLU A 126 -21.82 -3.23 -4.52
CA GLU A 126 -21.86 -2.58 -5.85
C GLU A 126 -21.17 -1.20 -5.83
N GLU A 127 -21.38 -0.44 -4.78
CA GLU A 127 -20.80 0.89 -4.56
C GLU A 127 -19.26 0.91 -4.45
N TYR A 128 -18.63 -0.25 -4.24
CA TYR A 128 -17.16 -0.37 -4.16
C TYR A 128 -16.52 -0.87 -5.46
N ARG A 129 -17.32 -1.43 -6.38
CA ARG A 129 -16.80 -2.04 -7.60
C ARG A 129 -16.22 -1.02 -8.57
N GLY A 130 -15.23 -1.44 -9.32
CA GLY A 130 -14.55 -0.59 -10.31
C GLY A 130 -13.59 0.44 -9.71
N ILE A 131 -13.33 0.39 -8.40
CA ILE A 131 -12.45 1.36 -7.72
C ILE A 131 -11.15 0.71 -7.33
N GLY A 132 -10.05 1.34 -7.73
CA GLY A 132 -8.69 0.99 -7.32
C GLY A 132 -7.97 2.20 -6.74
N VAL A 133 -7.28 2.00 -5.62
CA VAL A 133 -6.45 3.03 -4.98
C VAL A 133 -5.07 2.45 -4.72
N ARG A 134 -4.03 3.21 -5.05
CA ARG A 134 -2.63 2.98 -4.65
C ARG A 134 -2.05 4.30 -4.15
N ILE A 135 -1.31 4.25 -3.07
CA ILE A 135 -0.48 5.35 -2.60
C ILE A 135 0.95 4.83 -2.58
N GLU A 136 1.84 5.53 -3.25
CA GLU A 136 3.22 5.11 -3.46
C GLU A 136 4.18 6.21 -3.05
N ASP A 137 5.15 5.84 -2.23
CA ASP A 137 6.26 6.68 -1.80
C ASP A 137 7.60 5.99 -2.04
N ASP A 138 8.62 6.78 -2.36
CA ASP A 138 10.01 6.36 -2.44
C ASP A 138 10.71 6.59 -1.10
N ILE A 139 11.33 5.55 -0.56
CA ILE A 139 11.88 5.54 0.80
C ILE A 139 13.39 5.27 0.75
N LEU A 140 14.15 6.13 1.43
CA LEU A 140 15.58 5.94 1.70
C LEU A 140 15.76 5.44 3.14
N VAL A 141 16.47 4.34 3.33
CA VAL A 141 16.90 3.88 4.66
C VAL A 141 18.08 4.73 5.13
N THR A 142 17.95 5.35 6.30
CA THR A 142 19.02 6.14 6.95
C THR A 142 19.74 5.33 8.03
N GLU A 143 20.76 5.89 8.67
CA GLU A 143 21.51 5.21 9.74
C GLU A 143 20.64 4.83 10.95
N ASP A 144 19.59 5.61 11.23
CA ASP A 144 18.75 5.49 12.42
C ASP A 144 17.25 5.36 12.13
N GLY A 145 16.85 5.28 10.84
CA GLY A 145 15.45 5.21 10.46
C GLY A 145 15.24 5.23 8.95
N ALA A 146 14.38 6.14 8.49
CA ALA A 146 14.07 6.32 7.07
C ALA A 146 13.67 7.75 6.72
N GLU A 147 13.87 8.12 5.46
CA GLU A 147 13.41 9.36 4.85
C GLU A 147 12.43 9.03 3.71
N ASN A 148 11.28 9.71 3.70
CA ASN A 148 10.34 9.67 2.58
C ASN A 148 10.74 10.73 1.55
N LEU A 149 11.28 10.29 0.42
CA LEU A 149 11.73 11.16 -0.67
C LEU A 149 10.57 11.82 -1.42
N SER A 150 9.37 11.23 -1.34
CA SER A 150 8.14 11.72 -1.95
C SER A 150 7.32 12.65 -1.03
N ALA A 151 7.81 12.99 0.16
CA ALA A 151 7.05 13.70 1.21
C ALA A 151 6.49 15.07 0.79
N VAL A 152 6.99 15.65 -0.31
CA VAL A 152 6.47 16.93 -0.84
C VAL A 152 5.16 16.77 -1.63
N LEU A 153 4.78 15.56 -1.98
CA LEU A 153 3.56 15.26 -2.73
C LEU A 153 2.35 15.17 -1.80
N PRO A 154 1.17 15.64 -2.24
CA PRO A 154 -0.06 15.46 -1.47
C PRO A 154 -0.43 13.99 -1.42
N ARG A 155 -0.83 13.50 -0.24
CA ARG A 155 -1.18 12.10 0.00
C ARG A 155 -2.60 11.91 0.53
N THR A 156 -3.11 12.91 1.26
CA THR A 156 -4.49 12.84 1.77
C THR A 156 -5.48 13.26 0.68
N PRO A 157 -6.73 12.76 0.70
CA PRO A 157 -7.77 13.18 -0.23
C PRO A 157 -7.94 14.70 -0.30
N ASP A 158 -8.00 15.36 0.85
CA ASP A 158 -8.19 16.81 0.95
C ASP A 158 -7.04 17.61 0.32
N GLU A 159 -5.79 17.15 0.53
CA GLU A 159 -4.60 17.76 -0.08
C GLU A 159 -4.57 17.57 -1.60
N ILE A 160 -4.95 16.37 -2.08
CA ILE A 160 -5.03 16.06 -3.51
C ILE A 160 -6.10 16.94 -4.17
N GLU A 161 -7.29 17.06 -3.59
CA GLU A 161 -8.36 17.92 -4.09
C GLU A 161 -7.92 19.39 -4.14
N ALA A 162 -7.31 19.87 -3.07
CA ALA A 162 -6.79 21.24 -3.02
C ALA A 162 -5.67 21.47 -4.07
N TRP A 163 -4.82 20.48 -4.30
CA TRP A 163 -3.79 20.54 -5.33
C TRP A 163 -4.39 20.55 -6.74
N MET A 164 -5.36 19.67 -7.02
CA MET A 164 -6.08 19.66 -8.31
C MET A 164 -6.81 20.98 -8.59
N ALA A 165 -7.48 21.55 -7.59
CA ALA A 165 -8.16 22.82 -7.73
C ALA A 165 -7.21 23.97 -8.10
N ARG A 166 -5.99 23.98 -7.54
CA ARG A 166 -4.96 24.99 -7.90
C ARG A 166 -4.45 24.85 -9.34
N LEU A 167 -4.41 23.61 -9.88
CA LEU A 167 -3.95 23.40 -11.25
C LEU A 167 -5.00 23.75 -12.33
N GLN A 168 -6.27 23.87 -11.92
CA GLN A 168 -7.38 24.20 -12.81
C GLN A 168 -7.72 25.71 -12.81
N ALA A 169 -7.12 26.47 -11.93
CA ALA A 169 -7.32 27.93 -11.81
C ALA A 169 -6.35 28.72 -12.70
#